data_fdc8e41e88dbb7b062fea0da6986bd45
#
_entry.id   fdc8e41e88dbb7b062fea0da6986bd45
#
_cell.length_a   1.000
_cell.length_b   1.000
_cell.length_c   1.000
_cell.angle_alpha   90.00
_cell.angle_beta   90.00
_cell.angle_gamma   90.00
#
_symmetry.space_group_name_H-M   'P 1'
#
loop_
_entity.id
_entity.type
_entity.pdbx_description
1 polymer ?
#
loop_
_entity_poly.entity_id
_entity_poly.type
_entity_poly.pdbx_seq_one_letter_code
_entity_poly.pdbx_strand_id
1 'polypeptide(L)'
;MNILIINGSPRKKGLISQMLSIMQEEAEKHGDTVEMVYTNDLTVKPCTGCMVCRKKEKCVLAEDDSQRVLKMMQQADAIIMGAPCYWGNIPGQMKLMFDRQVYGMMRETPRFPEPLMKGKKGILISTCTTPWPWNILFKQSRGAIRAMREIARYAGFKIVSTIERGGTAMHPELTEKDKMKCRKAIERLL
;
A
#
# COMPACT_ATOMS: atom_id res chain seq x y z
N MET A 1 10.10 14.98 5.02
CA MET A 1 10.34 13.64 4.44
C MET A 1 9.70 13.55 3.06
N ASN A 2 10.15 12.59 2.23
CA ASN A 2 9.49 12.20 1.00
C ASN A 2 8.55 11.03 1.28
N ILE A 3 7.25 11.22 1.12
CA ILE A 3 6.22 10.21 1.42
C ILE A 3 5.58 9.75 0.10
N LEU A 4 5.59 8.44 -0.15
CA LEU A 4 4.87 7.85 -1.27
C LEU A 4 3.54 7.27 -0.81
N ILE A 5 2.44 7.71 -1.41
CA ILE A 5 1.11 7.14 -1.22
C ILE A 5 0.78 6.23 -2.40
N ILE A 6 0.48 4.96 -2.12
CA ILE A 6 -0.01 3.99 -3.11
C ILE A 6 -1.50 3.77 -2.89
N ASN A 7 -2.29 4.31 -3.80
CA ASN A 7 -3.74 4.23 -3.79
C ASN A 7 -4.22 3.07 -4.68
N GLY A 8 -4.67 1.99 -4.05
CA GLY A 8 -5.22 0.81 -4.71
C GLY A 8 -6.71 0.93 -5.06
N SER A 9 -7.35 2.06 -4.78
CA SER A 9 -8.77 2.22 -5.09
C SER A 9 -9.00 2.61 -6.55
N PRO A 10 -9.91 1.91 -7.27
CA PRO A 10 -10.33 2.33 -8.60
C PRO A 10 -11.21 3.59 -8.57
N ARG A 11 -11.75 3.95 -7.39
CA ARG A 11 -12.64 5.09 -7.23
C ARG A 11 -11.86 6.30 -6.71
N LYS A 12 -11.55 7.27 -7.58
CA LYS A 12 -10.81 8.50 -7.21
C LYS A 12 -11.51 9.36 -6.15
N LYS A 13 -12.84 9.24 -6.03
CA LYS A 13 -13.66 9.92 -4.99
C LYS A 13 -14.16 8.95 -3.91
N GLY A 14 -13.69 7.71 -3.88
CA GLY A 14 -14.07 6.70 -2.89
C GLY A 14 -13.43 6.94 -1.52
N LEU A 15 -13.91 6.22 -0.48
CA LEU A 15 -13.43 6.38 0.90
C LEU A 15 -11.92 6.24 1.05
N ILE A 16 -11.30 5.24 0.40
CA ILE A 16 -9.84 5.08 0.43
C ILE A 16 -9.16 6.35 -0.08
N SER A 17 -9.56 6.85 -1.25
CA SER A 17 -8.95 8.05 -1.83
C SER A 17 -9.13 9.28 -0.95
N GLN A 18 -10.32 9.47 -0.35
CA GLN A 18 -10.59 10.56 0.60
C GLN A 18 -9.71 10.45 1.85
N MET A 19 -9.56 9.25 2.43
CA MET A 19 -8.69 9.02 3.59
C MET A 19 -7.22 9.31 3.26
N LEU A 20 -6.76 8.87 2.09
CA LEU A 20 -5.40 9.12 1.63
C LEU A 20 -5.15 10.60 1.33
N SER A 21 -6.13 11.32 0.77
CA SER A 21 -6.03 12.77 0.56
C SER A 21 -5.91 13.53 1.88
N ILE A 22 -6.66 13.15 2.92
CA ILE A 22 -6.52 13.75 4.26
C ILE A 22 -5.11 13.50 4.82
N MET A 23 -4.55 12.30 4.61
CA MET A 23 -3.19 12.01 5.03
C MET A 23 -2.15 12.81 4.26
N GLN A 24 -2.36 13.00 2.96
CA GLN A 24 -1.52 13.86 2.13
C GLN A 24 -1.55 15.29 2.65
N GLU A 25 -2.74 15.88 2.78
CA GLU A 25 -2.91 17.25 3.30
C GLU A 25 -2.26 17.44 4.68
N GLU A 26 -2.39 16.45 5.56
CA GLU A 26 -1.81 16.52 6.89
C GLU A 26 -0.28 16.47 6.87
N ALA A 27 0.31 15.57 6.07
CA ALA A 27 1.75 15.48 5.90
C ALA A 27 2.32 16.77 5.25
N GLU A 28 1.66 17.31 4.22
CA GLU A 28 2.06 18.56 3.57
C GLU A 28 2.03 19.76 4.53
N LYS A 29 1.09 19.81 5.49
CA LYS A 29 1.07 20.83 6.55
C LYS A 29 2.29 20.76 7.47
N HIS A 30 2.86 19.57 7.66
CA HIS A 30 4.10 19.37 8.41
C HIS A 30 5.37 19.67 7.57
N GLY A 31 5.22 20.08 6.31
CA GLY A 31 6.33 20.39 5.40
C GLY A 31 6.91 19.18 4.67
N ASP A 32 6.20 18.06 4.66
CA ASP A 32 6.62 16.87 3.92
C ASP A 32 6.26 16.98 2.44
N THR A 33 7.07 16.36 1.58
CA THR A 33 6.77 16.19 0.15
C THR A 33 6.00 14.88 -0.02
N VAL A 34 4.82 14.95 -0.63
CA VAL A 34 3.96 13.77 -0.81
C VAL A 34 3.66 13.55 -2.29
N GLU A 35 3.88 12.32 -2.75
CA GLU A 35 3.49 11.88 -4.08
C GLU A 35 2.48 10.74 -3.99
N MET A 36 1.36 10.84 -4.74
CA MET A 36 0.31 9.82 -4.76
C MET A 36 0.23 9.14 -6.11
N VAL A 37 0.34 7.81 -6.09
CA VAL A 37 0.19 6.93 -7.25
C VAL A 37 -1.11 6.15 -7.15
N TYR A 38 -1.95 6.22 -8.19
CA TYR A 38 -3.15 5.40 -8.33
C TYR A 38 -2.81 4.14 -9.13
N THR A 39 -2.93 2.96 -8.53
CA THR A 39 -2.57 1.71 -9.20
C THR A 39 -3.44 1.39 -10.41
N ASN A 40 -4.65 1.93 -10.47
CA ASN A 40 -5.56 1.80 -11.60
C ASN A 40 -5.17 2.62 -12.83
N ASP A 41 -4.33 3.65 -12.65
CA ASP A 41 -3.86 4.49 -13.74
C ASP A 41 -2.54 3.94 -14.35
N LEU A 42 -1.98 2.86 -13.78
CA LEU A 42 -0.72 2.26 -14.20
C LEU A 42 -0.93 1.25 -15.34
N THR A 43 0.00 1.26 -16.28
CA THR A 43 0.12 0.22 -17.29
C THR A 43 1.21 -0.77 -16.88
N VAL A 44 0.80 -1.94 -16.39
CA VAL A 44 1.70 -2.97 -15.89
C VAL A 44 1.38 -4.32 -16.53
N LYS A 45 2.38 -4.99 -17.10
CA LYS A 45 2.24 -6.35 -17.63
C LYS A 45 2.34 -7.39 -16.49
N PRO A 46 1.58 -8.49 -16.54
CA PRO A 46 1.65 -9.54 -15.54
C PRO A 46 3.05 -10.14 -15.39
N CYS A 47 3.42 -10.49 -14.15
CA CYS A 47 4.61 -11.29 -13.90
C CYS A 47 4.42 -12.70 -14.51
N THR A 48 5.41 -13.17 -15.28
CA THR A 48 5.37 -14.50 -15.93
C THR A 48 5.92 -15.62 -15.04
N GLY A 49 6.34 -15.32 -13.81
CA GLY A 49 6.88 -16.32 -12.89
C GLY A 49 8.22 -16.94 -13.33
N CYS A 50 8.96 -16.31 -14.23
CA CYS A 50 10.18 -16.85 -14.81
C CYS A 50 11.38 -16.94 -13.83
N MET A 51 11.28 -16.36 -12.64
CA MET A 51 12.27 -16.39 -11.54
C MET A 51 13.67 -15.81 -11.90
N VAL A 52 13.86 -15.26 -13.07
CA VAL A 52 15.16 -14.71 -13.51
C VAL A 52 15.58 -13.51 -12.66
N CYS A 53 14.63 -12.70 -12.23
CA CYS A 53 14.87 -11.53 -11.40
C CYS A 53 15.50 -11.87 -10.02
N ARG A 54 15.32 -13.09 -9.51
CA ARG A 54 15.95 -13.56 -8.26
C ARG A 54 17.47 -13.73 -8.39
N LYS A 55 17.94 -14.05 -9.61
CA LYS A 55 19.38 -14.22 -9.91
C LYS A 55 20.02 -12.95 -10.44
N LYS A 56 19.29 -12.21 -11.33
CA LYS A 56 19.82 -11.03 -12.02
C LYS A 56 19.51 -9.71 -11.30
N GLU A 57 18.75 -9.74 -10.21
CA GLU A 57 18.26 -8.56 -9.48
C GLU A 57 17.60 -7.51 -10.40
N LYS A 58 17.02 -7.99 -11.51
CA LYS A 58 16.35 -7.19 -12.53
C LYS A 58 15.26 -7.99 -13.23
N CYS A 59 14.10 -7.37 -13.49
CA CYS A 59 13.07 -8.00 -14.32
C CYS A 59 13.52 -8.08 -15.79
N VAL A 60 13.25 -9.22 -16.45
CA VAL A 60 13.58 -9.42 -17.87
C VAL A 60 12.50 -8.93 -18.83
N LEU A 61 11.30 -8.70 -18.33
CA LEU A 61 10.24 -8.09 -19.13
C LEU A 61 10.56 -6.62 -19.37
N ALA A 62 10.03 -6.08 -20.47
CA ALA A 62 10.18 -4.67 -20.79
C ALA A 62 9.74 -3.78 -19.61
N GLU A 63 10.41 -2.65 -19.46
CA GLU A 63 10.06 -1.66 -18.44
C GLU A 63 8.64 -1.15 -18.66
N ASP A 64 7.93 -0.98 -17.55
CA ASP A 64 6.59 -0.44 -17.47
C ASP A 64 6.43 0.38 -16.16
N ASP A 65 5.23 0.80 -15.83
CA ASP A 65 5.00 1.61 -14.64
C ASP A 65 5.42 0.93 -13.33
N SER A 66 5.53 -0.41 -13.28
CA SER A 66 5.94 -1.11 -12.06
C SER A 66 7.37 -0.74 -11.64
N GLN A 67 8.29 -0.60 -12.59
CA GLN A 67 9.68 -0.18 -12.30
C GLN A 67 9.75 1.29 -11.88
N ARG A 68 8.93 2.15 -12.49
CA ARG A 68 8.82 3.55 -12.08
C ARG A 68 8.39 3.67 -10.61
N VAL A 69 7.31 2.99 -10.24
CA VAL A 69 6.81 3.01 -8.86
C VAL A 69 7.80 2.37 -7.89
N LEU A 70 8.52 1.31 -8.29
CA LEU A 70 9.58 0.72 -7.47
C LEU A 70 10.69 1.73 -7.15
N LYS A 71 11.14 2.50 -8.14
CA LYS A 71 12.14 3.57 -7.92
C LYS A 71 11.61 4.62 -6.94
N MET A 72 10.35 5.04 -7.08
CA MET A 72 9.70 5.96 -6.13
C MET A 72 9.67 5.38 -4.70
N MET A 73 9.33 4.10 -4.52
CA MET A 73 9.36 3.42 -3.22
C MET A 73 10.77 3.39 -2.62
N GLN A 74 11.79 3.16 -3.44
CA GLN A 74 13.19 3.16 -3.01
C GLN A 74 13.68 4.55 -2.58
N GLN A 75 13.18 5.61 -3.19
CA GLN A 75 13.53 7.01 -2.89
C GLN A 75 12.72 7.59 -1.72
N ALA A 76 11.51 7.10 -1.48
CA ALA A 76 10.67 7.58 -0.40
C ALA A 76 11.24 7.22 0.98
N ASP A 77 11.06 8.10 1.97
CA ASP A 77 11.39 7.86 3.38
C ASP A 77 10.30 7.05 4.08
N ALA A 78 9.06 7.19 3.63
CA ALA A 78 7.92 6.47 4.15
C ALA A 78 6.90 6.12 3.06
N ILE A 79 6.07 5.08 3.33
CA ILE A 79 5.04 4.61 2.41
C ILE A 79 3.68 4.57 3.09
N ILE A 80 2.63 5.01 2.38
CA ILE A 80 1.25 4.85 2.80
C ILE A 80 0.53 4.00 1.75
N MET A 81 0.01 2.85 2.13
CA MET A 81 -0.73 1.97 1.24
C MET A 81 -2.20 1.92 1.63
N GLY A 82 -3.09 2.28 0.70
CA GLY A 82 -4.53 2.24 0.90
C GLY A 82 -5.25 1.42 -0.17
N ALA A 83 -6.08 0.45 0.23
CA ALA A 83 -6.81 -0.40 -0.71
C ALA A 83 -8.19 -0.79 -0.19
N PRO A 84 -9.23 -0.82 -1.05
CA PRO A 84 -10.46 -1.51 -0.71
C PRO A 84 -10.21 -3.01 -0.66
N CYS A 85 -11.00 -3.71 0.16
CA CYS A 85 -10.94 -5.17 0.21
C CYS A 85 -11.78 -5.78 -0.90
N TYR A 86 -11.16 -6.53 -1.78
CA TYR A 86 -11.81 -7.34 -2.82
C TYR A 86 -11.49 -8.81 -2.60
N TRP A 87 -12.52 -9.64 -2.36
CA TRP A 87 -12.37 -11.06 -2.07
C TRP A 87 -11.37 -11.36 -0.94
N GLY A 88 -11.38 -10.56 0.12
CA GLY A 88 -10.44 -10.72 1.24
C GLY A 88 -8.99 -10.34 0.91
N ASN A 89 -8.76 -9.59 -0.17
CA ASN A 89 -7.42 -9.22 -0.64
C ASN A 89 -7.38 -7.76 -1.16
N ILE A 90 -6.20 -7.31 -1.57
CA ILE A 90 -6.01 -6.04 -2.30
C ILE A 90 -6.53 -6.18 -3.75
N PRO A 91 -6.88 -5.07 -4.42
CA PRO A 91 -7.27 -5.09 -5.82
C PRO A 91 -6.21 -5.68 -6.75
N GLY A 92 -6.66 -6.32 -7.83
CA GLY A 92 -5.78 -6.99 -8.78
C GLY A 92 -4.70 -6.08 -9.38
N GLN A 93 -5.02 -4.83 -9.71
CA GLN A 93 -4.07 -3.85 -10.26
C GLN A 93 -2.93 -3.55 -9.28
N MET A 94 -3.26 -3.39 -8.00
CA MET A 94 -2.26 -3.18 -6.96
C MET A 94 -1.37 -4.43 -6.78
N LYS A 95 -1.97 -5.62 -6.78
CA LYS A 95 -1.22 -6.89 -6.70
C LYS A 95 -0.32 -7.08 -7.91
N LEU A 96 -0.84 -6.82 -9.11
CA LEU A 96 -0.11 -6.91 -10.39
C LEU A 96 1.19 -6.08 -10.36
N MET A 97 1.11 -4.84 -9.87
CA MET A 97 2.26 -3.97 -9.71
C MET A 97 3.31 -4.58 -8.76
N PHE A 98 2.89 -5.03 -7.58
CA PHE A 98 3.81 -5.60 -6.60
C PHE A 98 4.44 -6.93 -7.04
N ASP A 99 3.71 -7.76 -7.79
CA ASP A 99 4.25 -9.02 -8.33
C ASP A 99 5.44 -8.80 -9.28
N ARG A 100 5.52 -7.63 -9.92
CA ARG A 100 6.62 -7.24 -10.80
C ARG A 100 7.82 -6.62 -10.06
N GLN A 101 7.67 -6.27 -8.79
CA GLN A 101 8.65 -5.49 -8.02
C GLN A 101 9.49 -6.32 -7.04
N VAL A 102 9.25 -7.61 -6.92
CA VAL A 102 9.87 -8.50 -5.92
C VAL A 102 11.39 -8.31 -5.81
N TYR A 103 12.09 -8.27 -6.95
CA TYR A 103 13.56 -8.16 -7.01
C TYR A 103 14.12 -6.85 -6.42
N GLY A 104 13.35 -5.77 -6.42
CA GLY A 104 13.76 -4.48 -5.88
C GLY A 104 13.25 -4.23 -4.46
N MET A 105 12.44 -5.14 -3.93
CA MET A 105 11.90 -5.09 -2.58
C MET A 105 12.67 -5.99 -1.62
N MET A 106 13.10 -7.15 -2.08
CA MET A 106 13.88 -8.11 -1.30
C MET A 106 14.89 -8.84 -2.17
N ARG A 107 16.00 -9.28 -1.55
CA ARG A 107 17.00 -10.18 -2.13
C ARG A 107 16.84 -11.56 -1.52
N GLU A 108 16.85 -12.60 -2.32
CA GLU A 108 16.89 -13.97 -1.81
C GLU A 108 18.28 -14.34 -1.29
N THR A 109 18.31 -14.93 -0.10
CA THR A 109 19.52 -15.50 0.47
C THR A 109 19.26 -16.96 0.85
N PRO A 110 20.30 -17.79 1.07
CA PRO A 110 20.11 -19.18 1.46
C PRO A 110 19.35 -19.42 2.77
N ARG A 111 19.27 -18.41 3.65
CA ARG A 111 18.58 -18.51 4.94
C ARG A 111 17.21 -17.85 4.93
N PHE A 112 17.18 -16.52 4.72
CA PHE A 112 15.96 -15.71 4.73
C PHE A 112 16.06 -14.57 3.71
N PRO A 113 14.93 -14.14 3.11
CA PRO A 113 14.93 -12.96 2.25
C PRO A 113 15.47 -11.74 2.98
N GLU A 114 16.34 -10.99 2.32
CA GLU A 114 16.88 -9.74 2.84
C GLU A 114 16.06 -8.55 2.31
N PRO A 115 15.39 -7.77 3.20
CA PRO A 115 14.67 -6.59 2.79
C PRO A 115 15.60 -5.48 2.29
N LEU A 116 15.25 -4.82 1.19
CA LEU A 116 16.07 -3.77 0.54
C LEU A 116 15.68 -2.34 0.96
N MET A 117 14.58 -2.18 1.71
CA MET A 117 14.08 -0.85 2.14
C MET A 117 13.99 -0.76 3.68
N LYS A 118 14.97 -1.35 4.38
CA LYS A 118 15.02 -1.35 5.86
C LYS A 118 15.05 0.07 6.42
N GLY A 119 14.39 0.25 7.58
CA GLY A 119 14.39 1.51 8.33
C GLY A 119 13.29 2.48 7.93
N LYS A 120 12.61 2.26 6.83
CA LYS A 120 11.50 3.09 6.38
C LYS A 120 10.22 2.74 7.14
N LYS A 121 9.38 3.77 7.39
CA LYS A 121 8.08 3.61 8.07
C LYS A 121 6.95 3.41 7.06
N GLY A 122 5.81 2.85 7.53
CA GLY A 122 4.65 2.69 6.68
C GLY A 122 3.31 2.74 7.43
N ILE A 123 2.25 3.13 6.69
CA ILE A 123 0.85 3.11 7.14
C ILE A 123 0.04 2.25 6.18
N LEU A 124 -0.89 1.47 6.73
CA LEU A 124 -1.81 0.63 5.95
C LEU A 124 -3.26 1.02 6.20
N ILE A 125 -4.05 1.13 5.12
CA ILE A 125 -5.49 1.43 5.20
C ILE A 125 -6.25 0.42 4.38
N SER A 126 -7.34 -0.12 4.93
CA SER A 126 -8.30 -0.91 4.16
C SER A 126 -9.74 -0.58 4.53
N THR A 127 -10.61 -0.63 3.51
CA THR A 127 -12.06 -0.49 3.67
C THR A 127 -12.78 -1.70 3.10
N CYS A 128 -13.91 -2.08 3.69
CA CYS A 128 -14.78 -3.13 3.17
C CYS A 128 -16.26 -2.85 3.46
N THR A 129 -17.15 -3.48 2.71
CA THR A 129 -18.60 -3.35 2.87
C THR A 129 -19.12 -4.02 4.14
N THR A 130 -18.50 -5.09 4.58
CA THR A 130 -18.89 -5.88 5.76
C THR A 130 -18.76 -5.02 7.03
N PRO A 131 -19.82 -4.91 7.86
CA PRO A 131 -19.79 -4.11 9.08
C PRO A 131 -18.92 -4.74 10.18
N TRP A 132 -18.52 -3.91 11.15
CA TRP A 132 -17.89 -4.39 12.37
C TRP A 132 -18.94 -5.14 13.25
N PRO A 133 -18.60 -6.23 13.93
CA PRO A 133 -17.27 -6.88 14.00
C PRO A 133 -17.01 -7.93 12.90
N TRP A 134 -17.98 -8.18 12.03
CA TRP A 134 -17.94 -9.23 11.02
C TRP A 134 -16.79 -9.07 10.01
N ASN A 135 -16.46 -7.81 9.65
CA ASN A 135 -15.29 -7.53 8.80
C ASN A 135 -13.98 -8.07 9.38
N ILE A 136 -13.87 -8.13 10.71
CA ILE A 136 -12.71 -8.65 11.42
C ILE A 136 -12.79 -10.18 11.51
N LEU A 137 -13.95 -10.73 11.97
CA LEU A 137 -14.16 -12.16 12.15
C LEU A 137 -14.02 -12.93 10.83
N PHE A 138 -14.61 -12.44 9.75
CA PHE A 138 -14.52 -13.05 8.42
C PHE A 138 -13.28 -12.60 7.63
N LYS A 139 -12.35 -11.91 8.27
CA LYS A 139 -11.07 -11.47 7.69
C LYS A 139 -11.19 -10.62 6.42
N GLN A 140 -12.29 -9.90 6.25
CA GLN A 140 -12.53 -9.09 5.06
C GLN A 140 -11.48 -7.96 4.95
N SER A 141 -11.61 -6.88 5.72
CA SER A 141 -10.59 -5.80 5.72
C SER A 141 -9.20 -6.33 6.10
N ARG A 142 -9.13 -7.28 7.04
CA ARG A 142 -7.87 -7.91 7.47
C ARG A 142 -7.14 -8.66 6.37
N GLY A 143 -7.84 -9.24 5.40
CA GLY A 143 -7.20 -9.90 4.28
C GLY A 143 -6.39 -8.93 3.41
N ALA A 144 -6.96 -7.78 3.08
CA ALA A 144 -6.24 -6.73 2.35
C ALA A 144 -5.08 -6.15 3.18
N ILE A 145 -5.29 -5.89 4.49
CA ILE A 145 -4.22 -5.45 5.40
C ILE A 145 -3.11 -6.49 5.49
N ARG A 146 -3.45 -7.79 5.57
CA ARG A 146 -2.45 -8.87 5.61
C ARG A 146 -1.60 -8.87 4.35
N ALA A 147 -2.21 -8.75 3.16
CA ALA A 147 -1.49 -8.72 1.91
C ALA A 147 -0.52 -7.53 1.83
N MET A 148 -0.97 -6.32 2.18
CA MET A 148 -0.11 -5.14 2.22
C MET A 148 0.99 -5.26 3.28
N ARG A 149 0.69 -5.83 4.44
CA ARG A 149 1.66 -6.05 5.52
C ARG A 149 2.75 -7.05 5.13
N GLU A 150 2.38 -8.10 4.41
CA GLU A 150 3.34 -9.08 3.87
C GLU A 150 4.33 -8.40 2.91
N ILE A 151 3.81 -7.62 1.97
CA ILE A 151 4.62 -6.82 1.03
C ILE A 151 5.55 -5.87 1.79
N ALA A 152 5.00 -5.10 2.73
CA ALA A 152 5.76 -4.15 3.55
C ALA A 152 6.86 -4.83 4.38
N ARG A 153 6.55 -5.99 4.98
CA ARG A 153 7.49 -6.79 5.78
C ARG A 153 8.69 -7.24 4.96
N TYR A 154 8.43 -7.83 3.80
CA TYR A 154 9.52 -8.31 2.93
C TYR A 154 10.31 -7.17 2.29
N ALA A 155 9.70 -6.03 2.05
CA ALA A 155 10.42 -4.83 1.62
C ALA A 155 11.23 -4.16 2.74
N GLY A 156 10.86 -4.41 4.02
CA GLY A 156 11.57 -3.88 5.19
C GLY A 156 10.94 -2.64 5.83
N PHE A 157 9.70 -2.32 5.49
CA PHE A 157 8.96 -1.21 6.11
C PHE A 157 8.47 -1.58 7.52
N LYS A 158 8.69 -0.69 8.49
CA LYS A 158 8.08 -0.77 9.82
C LYS A 158 6.68 -0.13 9.79
N ILE A 159 5.64 -0.94 9.91
CA ILE A 159 4.26 -0.43 9.93
C ILE A 159 3.96 0.19 11.30
N VAL A 160 3.78 1.51 11.30
CA VAL A 160 3.53 2.31 12.52
C VAL A 160 2.04 2.53 12.78
N SER A 161 1.18 2.42 11.77
CA SER A 161 -0.27 2.53 11.92
C SER A 161 -1.02 1.67 10.91
N THR A 162 -2.21 1.21 11.33
CA THR A 162 -3.12 0.44 10.48
C THR A 162 -4.55 0.91 10.73
N ILE A 163 -5.28 1.24 9.66
CA ILE A 163 -6.68 1.68 9.73
C ILE A 163 -7.53 0.69 8.95
N GLU A 164 -8.52 0.11 9.64
CA GLU A 164 -9.54 -0.75 9.05
C GLU A 164 -10.91 -0.10 9.20
N ARG A 165 -11.62 0.09 8.08
CA ARG A 165 -12.95 0.69 8.03
C ARG A 165 -13.94 -0.30 7.41
N GLY A 166 -14.73 -0.95 8.24
CA GLY A 166 -15.85 -1.81 7.81
C GLY A 166 -17.16 -1.03 7.62
N GLY A 167 -18.18 -1.69 7.08
CA GLY A 167 -19.54 -1.17 6.97
C GLY A 167 -19.74 -0.08 5.92
N THR A 168 -18.92 -0.02 4.90
CA THR A 168 -18.99 1.05 3.89
C THR A 168 -20.22 0.98 2.97
N ALA A 169 -20.94 -0.15 2.95
CA ALA A 169 -22.23 -0.24 2.25
C ALA A 169 -23.34 0.53 3.00
N MET A 170 -23.34 0.45 4.35
CA MET A 170 -24.34 1.10 5.19
C MET A 170 -23.96 2.55 5.52
N HIS A 171 -22.68 2.83 5.61
CA HIS A 171 -22.11 4.14 5.95
C HIS A 171 -21.04 4.51 4.93
N PRO A 172 -21.44 4.96 3.73
CA PRO A 172 -20.51 5.26 2.64
C PRO A 172 -19.70 6.56 2.86
N GLU A 173 -20.07 7.34 3.86
CA GLU A 173 -19.47 8.65 4.13
C GLU A 173 -18.28 8.55 5.07
N LEU A 174 -17.34 9.48 4.91
CA LEU A 174 -16.19 9.63 5.79
C LEU A 174 -16.63 10.38 7.07
N THR A 175 -16.48 9.74 8.22
CA THR A 175 -16.81 10.32 9.52
C THR A 175 -15.66 11.17 10.08
N GLU A 176 -15.95 12.10 11.01
CA GLU A 176 -14.90 12.85 11.72
C GLU A 176 -13.94 11.91 12.50
N LYS A 177 -14.46 10.79 13.00
CA LYS A 177 -13.62 9.75 13.64
C LYS A 177 -12.62 9.15 12.65
N ASP A 178 -13.03 8.92 11.40
CA ASP A 178 -12.12 8.40 10.36
C ASP A 178 -11.06 9.44 10.00
N LYS A 179 -11.46 10.70 9.84
CA LYS A 179 -10.52 11.82 9.58
C LYS A 179 -9.49 11.97 10.70
N MET A 180 -9.93 11.91 11.96
CA MET A 180 -9.05 11.99 13.11
C MET A 180 -8.07 10.81 13.15
N LYS A 181 -8.51 9.58 12.80
CA LYS A 181 -7.61 8.43 12.69
C LYS A 181 -6.52 8.63 11.61
N CYS A 182 -6.89 9.24 10.47
CA CYS A 182 -5.95 9.55 9.41
C CYS A 182 -4.88 10.55 9.88
N ARG A 183 -5.27 11.65 10.52
CA ARG A 183 -4.32 12.64 11.07
C ARG A 183 -3.39 12.03 12.11
N LYS A 184 -3.93 11.31 13.10
CA LYS A 184 -3.12 10.60 14.12
C LYS A 184 -2.18 9.54 13.54
N ALA A 185 -2.50 8.96 12.39
CA ALA A 185 -1.61 8.02 11.74
C ALA A 185 -0.40 8.73 11.13
N ILE A 186 -0.58 9.93 10.58
CA ILE A 186 0.53 10.78 10.10
C ILE A 186 1.43 11.21 11.25
N GLU A 187 0.89 11.67 12.38
CA GLU A 187 1.67 12.02 13.58
C GLU A 187 2.62 10.88 14.06
N ARG A 188 2.21 9.60 13.84
CA ARG A 188 3.05 8.44 14.15
C ARG A 188 4.11 8.12 13.07
N LEU A 189 3.88 8.62 11.87
CA LEU A 189 4.80 8.45 10.77
C LEU A 189 5.99 9.40 10.92
N LEU A 190 5.70 10.63 11.34
CA LEU A 190 6.67 11.68 11.66
C LEU A 190 7.44 11.34 12.93
#